data_f3d41ecc0f1811f09ae7dc0816ea0a12
#
_entry.id   f3d41ecc0f1811f09ae7dc0816ea0a12
#
_cell.length_a   1.000
_cell.length_b   1.000
_cell.length_c   1.000
_cell.angle_alpha   90.00
_cell.angle_beta   90.00
_cell.angle_gamma   90.00
#
_symmetry.space_group_name_H-M   'P 1'
#
loop_
_entity.id
_entity.type
_entity.pdbx_description
1 polymer ?
#
loop_
_entity_poly.entity_id
_entity_poly.type
_entity_poly.pdbx_seq_one_letter_code
_entity_poly.pdbx_strand_id
1 'polypeptide(L)'
;RLDAIGAIGIARCFNYGGFKNRGLYDPEIIPNLNMTKEQYKKSDAPTINHFYEKLLLLRDKMNTASGKKIAVERHSFMETYLQQFYDEWDGLK
;
A
#
# COMPACT_ATOMS: atom_id res chain seq x y z
N ARG A 1 13.69 3.93 1.35
CA ARG A 1 12.60 3.87 0.36
C ARG A 1 12.20 2.46 0.02
N LEU A 2 13.16 1.56 -0.13
CA LEU A 2 12.83 0.15 -0.36
C LEU A 2 12.09 -0.46 0.83
N ASP A 3 12.27 0.09 2.03
CA ASP A 3 11.54 -0.34 3.23
C ASP A 3 10.06 0.04 3.21
N ALA A 4 9.66 0.91 2.32
CA ALA A 4 8.27 1.34 2.21
C ALA A 4 7.44 0.40 1.32
N ILE A 5 8.08 -0.59 0.71
CA ILE A 5 7.40 -1.55 -0.18
C ILE A 5 7.78 -2.98 0.20
N GLY A 6 7.07 -3.94 -0.39
CA GLY A 6 7.26 -5.36 -0.08
C GLY A 6 6.68 -5.72 1.27
N ALA A 7 7.14 -6.83 1.84
CA ALA A 7 6.61 -7.34 3.11
C ALA A 7 6.80 -6.37 4.26
N ILE A 8 7.98 -5.74 4.34
CA ILE A 8 8.24 -4.73 5.39
C ILE A 8 7.34 -3.52 5.18
N GLY A 9 7.17 -3.07 3.94
CA GLY A 9 6.28 -1.96 3.63
C GLY A 9 4.84 -2.24 4.02
N ILE A 10 4.36 -3.44 3.76
CA ILE A 10 3.01 -3.87 4.18
C ILE A 10 2.88 -3.81 5.70
N ALA A 11 3.84 -4.41 6.41
CA ALA A 11 3.81 -4.42 7.87
C ALA A 11 3.81 -3.01 8.45
N ARG A 12 4.64 -2.13 7.93
CA ARG A 12 4.72 -0.74 8.38
C ARG A 12 3.42 0.03 8.08
N CYS A 13 2.83 -0.24 6.92
CA CYS A 13 1.58 0.41 6.52
C CYS A 13 0.45 0.08 7.49
N PHE A 14 0.30 -1.20 7.84
CA PHE A 14 -0.75 -1.61 8.80
C PHE A 14 -0.43 -1.15 10.22
N ASN A 15 0.84 -1.16 10.61
CA ASN A 15 1.22 -0.66 11.93
C ASN A 15 0.87 0.81 12.08
N TYR A 16 1.19 1.62 11.07
CA TYR A 16 0.87 3.03 11.07
C TYR A 16 -0.65 3.26 11.02
N GLY A 17 -1.36 2.47 10.20
CA GLY A 17 -2.82 2.53 10.12
C GLY A 17 -3.48 2.26 11.46
N GLY A 18 -2.98 1.27 12.20
CA GLY A 18 -3.47 0.99 13.55
C GLY A 18 -3.19 2.14 14.50
N PHE A 19 -2.01 2.73 14.45
CA PHE A 19 -1.67 3.90 15.26
C PHE A 19 -2.62 5.08 14.98
N LYS A 20 -2.97 5.29 13.72
CA LYS A 20 -3.90 6.34 13.31
C LYS A 20 -5.37 5.93 13.46
N ASN A 21 -5.62 4.76 13.99
CA ASN A 21 -6.97 4.25 14.18
C ASN A 21 -7.76 4.11 12.88
N ARG A 22 -7.07 3.78 11.79
CA ARG A 22 -7.69 3.55 10.48
C ARG A 22 -8.23 2.13 10.38
N GLY A 23 -9.36 1.95 9.68
CA GLY A 23 -9.86 0.61 9.36
C GLY A 23 -8.94 -0.10 8.37
N LEU A 24 -9.10 -1.42 8.23
CA LEU A 24 -8.30 -2.21 7.31
C LEU A 24 -8.69 -1.95 5.85
N TYR A 25 -9.98 -2.07 5.55
CA TYR A 25 -10.49 -2.04 4.18
C TYR A 25 -11.98 -1.71 4.18
N ASP A 26 -12.40 -0.92 3.21
CA ASP A 26 -13.82 -0.65 2.95
C ASP A 26 -14.01 -0.59 1.43
N PRO A 27 -14.71 -1.56 0.84
CA PRO A 27 -14.87 -1.60 -0.62
C PRO A 27 -15.65 -0.41 -1.19
N GLU A 28 -16.38 0.32 -0.35
CA GLU A 28 -17.14 1.48 -0.80
C GLU A 28 -16.32 2.77 -0.82
N ILE A 29 -15.13 2.77 -0.23
CA ILE A 29 -14.24 3.92 -0.22
C ILE A 29 -13.15 3.73 -1.28
N ILE A 30 -13.24 4.51 -2.36
CA ILE A 30 -12.33 4.40 -3.50
C ILE A 30 -11.03 5.15 -3.19
N PRO A 31 -9.85 4.57 -3.52
CA PRO A 31 -8.58 5.28 -3.34
C PRO A 31 -8.54 6.59 -4.10
N ASN A 32 -8.02 7.64 -3.47
CA ASN A 32 -7.85 8.94 -4.10
C ASN A 32 -6.40 9.08 -4.59
N LEU A 33 -6.20 8.99 -5.90
CA LEU A 33 -4.87 9.01 -6.51
C LEU A 33 -4.30 10.41 -6.71
N ASN A 34 -5.08 11.44 -6.40
CA ASN A 34 -4.72 12.84 -6.66
C ASN A 34 -4.52 13.68 -5.40
N MET A 35 -4.26 13.02 -4.26
CA MET A 35 -4.07 13.75 -3.00
C MET A 35 -2.73 14.48 -2.95
N THR A 36 -2.74 15.68 -2.35
CA THR A 36 -1.52 16.36 -1.94
C THR A 36 -0.93 15.65 -0.72
N LYS A 37 0.33 15.98 -0.36
CA LYS A 37 0.95 15.43 0.85
C LYS A 37 0.14 15.74 2.10
N GLU A 38 -0.42 16.95 2.20
CA GLU A 38 -1.23 17.34 3.35
C GLU A 38 -2.53 16.54 3.42
N GLN A 39 -3.20 16.37 2.30
CA GLN A 39 -4.41 15.58 2.23
C GLN A 39 -4.14 14.13 2.60
N TYR A 40 -3.02 13.58 2.13
CA TYR A 40 -2.62 12.21 2.45
C TYR A 40 -2.41 12.01 3.95
N LYS A 41 -1.69 12.96 4.59
CA LYS A 41 -1.42 12.89 6.04
C LYS A 41 -2.68 12.99 6.89
N LYS A 42 -3.69 13.72 6.42
CA LYS A 42 -4.95 13.92 7.14
C LYS A 42 -6.02 12.89 6.78
N SER A 43 -5.73 12.02 5.82
CA SER A 43 -6.72 11.05 5.34
C SER A 43 -7.04 10.02 6.41
N ASP A 44 -8.33 9.75 6.61
CA ASP A 44 -8.85 8.68 7.46
C ASP A 44 -9.22 7.44 6.64
N ALA A 45 -8.82 7.40 5.37
CA ALA A 45 -9.14 6.29 4.49
C ALA A 45 -8.56 4.97 5.04
N PRO A 46 -9.21 3.83 4.74
CA PRO A 46 -8.72 2.52 5.19
C PRO A 46 -7.28 2.26 4.71
N THR A 47 -6.56 1.44 5.47
CA THR A 47 -5.15 1.15 5.20
C THR A 47 -4.91 0.58 3.79
N ILE A 48 -5.79 -0.29 3.31
CA ILE A 48 -5.65 -0.85 1.95
C ILE A 48 -5.62 0.24 0.87
N ASN A 49 -6.36 1.34 1.07
CA ASN A 49 -6.36 2.44 0.11
C ASN A 49 -4.97 3.06 -0.06
N HIS A 50 -4.16 3.06 1.01
CA HIS A 50 -2.81 3.64 0.95
C HIS A 50 -1.85 2.83 0.08
N PHE A 51 -2.12 1.56 -0.17
CA PHE A 51 -1.37 0.78 -1.15
C PHE A 51 -1.45 1.44 -2.52
N TYR A 52 -2.66 1.81 -2.93
CA TYR A 52 -2.90 2.43 -4.25
C TYR A 52 -2.50 3.90 -4.28
N GLU A 53 -2.71 4.60 -3.17
CA GLU A 53 -2.47 6.04 -3.10
C GLU A 53 -0.99 6.37 -3.02
N LYS A 54 -0.15 5.45 -2.50
CA LYS A 54 1.26 5.72 -2.32
C LYS A 54 2.18 4.53 -2.61
N LEU A 55 1.97 3.38 -1.96
CA LEU A 55 2.97 2.31 -1.96
C LEU A 55 3.23 1.74 -3.34
N LEU A 56 2.18 1.49 -4.11
CA LEU A 56 2.32 0.93 -5.46
C LEU A 56 2.93 1.93 -6.44
N LEU A 57 2.99 3.20 -6.09
CA LEU A 57 3.59 4.23 -6.93
C LEU A 57 5.10 4.35 -6.72
N LEU A 58 5.64 3.75 -5.66
CA LEU A 58 7.05 3.93 -5.30
C LEU A 58 8.01 3.17 -6.22
N ARG A 59 7.54 2.13 -6.89
CA ARG A 59 8.37 1.35 -7.82
C ARG A 59 9.07 2.24 -8.84
N ASP A 60 8.35 3.19 -9.39
CA ASP A 60 8.85 4.04 -10.48
C ASP A 60 9.70 5.22 -9.99
N LYS A 61 9.89 5.33 -8.68
CA LYS A 61 10.66 6.43 -8.08
C LYS A 61 12.07 6.03 -7.67
N MET A 62 12.49 4.81 -7.99
CA MET A 62 13.83 4.33 -7.68
C MET A 62 14.84 4.89 -8.67
N ASN A 63 16.02 5.29 -8.18
CA ASN A 63 17.01 6.01 -8.97
C ASN A 63 18.12 5.12 -9.55
N THR A 64 18.30 3.91 -9.03
CA THR A 64 19.36 3.00 -9.49
C THR A 64 18.76 1.77 -10.17
N ALA A 65 19.56 1.13 -11.05
CA ALA A 65 19.12 -0.10 -11.72
C ALA A 65 18.87 -1.23 -10.71
N SER A 66 19.77 -1.39 -9.74
CA SER A 66 19.60 -2.42 -8.70
C SER A 66 18.41 -2.12 -7.80
N GLY A 67 18.20 -0.85 -7.44
CA GLY A 67 17.05 -0.44 -6.68
C GLY A 67 15.74 -0.69 -7.41
N LYS A 68 15.71 -0.40 -8.71
CA LYS A 68 14.53 -0.66 -9.55
C LYS A 68 14.19 -2.15 -9.61
N LYS A 69 15.21 -3.01 -9.74
CA LYS A 69 14.99 -4.46 -9.79
C LYS A 69 14.36 -4.97 -8.49
N ILE A 70 14.90 -4.56 -7.36
CA ILE A 70 14.36 -4.95 -6.05
C ILE A 70 12.95 -4.39 -5.88
N ALA A 71 12.71 -3.16 -6.30
CA ALA A 71 11.40 -2.53 -6.19
C ALA A 71 10.34 -3.26 -7.01
N VAL A 72 10.68 -3.74 -8.20
CA VAL A 72 9.75 -4.52 -9.04
C VAL A 72 9.35 -5.81 -8.32
N GLU A 73 10.29 -6.51 -7.70
CA GLU A 73 10.00 -7.75 -6.98
C GLU A 73 9.12 -7.48 -5.76
N ARG A 74 9.42 -6.44 -4.99
CA ARG A 74 8.63 -6.07 -3.82
C ARG A 74 7.24 -5.57 -4.22
N HIS A 75 7.13 -4.85 -5.32
CA HIS A 75 5.85 -4.40 -5.86
C HIS A 75 4.99 -5.61 -6.25
N SER A 76 5.58 -6.57 -6.95
CA SER A 76 4.89 -7.80 -7.35
C SER A 76 4.37 -8.56 -6.13
N PHE A 77 5.16 -8.63 -5.05
CA PHE A 77 4.71 -9.25 -3.82
C PHE A 77 3.50 -8.52 -3.22
N MET A 78 3.50 -7.18 -3.24
CA MET A 78 2.36 -6.42 -2.74
C MET A 78 1.09 -6.69 -3.55
N GLU A 79 1.21 -6.83 -4.86
CA GLU A 79 0.07 -7.17 -5.71
C GLU A 79 -0.48 -8.55 -5.36
N THR A 80 0.41 -9.53 -5.13
CA THR A 80 0.02 -10.87 -4.71
C THR A 80 -0.67 -10.83 -3.34
N TYR A 81 -0.13 -10.03 -2.41
CA TYR A 81 -0.74 -9.84 -1.09
C TYR A 81 -2.15 -9.27 -1.20
N LEU A 82 -2.34 -8.24 -2.02
CA LEU A 82 -3.64 -7.62 -2.18
C LEU A 82 -4.66 -8.61 -2.76
N GLN A 83 -4.26 -9.42 -3.74
CA GLN A 83 -5.15 -10.42 -4.30
C GLN A 83 -5.58 -11.43 -3.24
N GLN A 84 -4.63 -11.91 -2.44
CA GLN A 84 -4.94 -12.84 -1.35
C GLN A 84 -5.85 -12.18 -0.31
N PHE A 85 -5.56 -10.91 0.03
CA PHE A 85 -6.39 -10.17 0.98
C PHE A 85 -7.84 -10.09 0.50
N TYR A 86 -8.06 -9.72 -0.76
CA TYR A 86 -9.40 -9.60 -1.31
C TYR A 86 -10.11 -10.96 -1.38
N ASP A 87 -9.38 -12.01 -1.75
CA ASP A 87 -9.97 -13.35 -1.83
C ASP A 87 -10.44 -13.81 -0.45
N GLU A 88 -9.66 -13.55 0.58
CA GLU A 88 -10.07 -13.89 1.96
C GLU A 88 -11.22 -13.00 2.43
N TRP A 89 -11.17 -11.72 2.11
CA TRP A 89 -12.23 -10.77 2.47
C TRP A 89 -13.57 -11.18 1.87
N ASP A 90 -13.55 -11.61 0.62
CA ASP A 90 -14.75 -12.02 -0.12
C ASP A 90 -15.15 -13.47 0.15
N GLY A 91 -14.39 -14.19 0.96
CA GLY A 91 -14.70 -15.58 1.31
C GLY A 91 -14.37 -16.61 0.23
N LEU A 92 -13.47 -16.28 -0.70
CA LEU A 92 -13.08 -17.17 -1.79
C LEU A 92 -11.92 -18.11 -1.42
N LYS A 93 -11.20 -17.80 -0.35
CA LYS A 93 -10.06 -18.62 0.12
C LYS A 93 -10.00 -18.76 1.63
#